data_c3e8d770d14784d23e25a03bdbeae711
#
_entry.id   c3e8d770d14784d23e25a03bdbeae711
#
_cell.length_a   1.000
_cell.length_b   1.000
_cell.length_c   1.000
_cell.angle_alpha   90.00
_cell.angle_beta   90.00
_cell.angle_gamma   90.00
#
_symmetry.space_group_name_H-M   'P 1'
#
loop_
_entity.id
_entity.type
_entity.pdbx_description
1 polymer ?
#
loop_
_entity_poly.entity_id
_entity_poly.type
_entity_poly.pdbx_seq_one_letter_code
_entity_poly.pdbx_strand_id
1 'polypeptide(L)'
;MKGLLTIIFMLMFFNINSQVDFIEGGGTLDDWANLAKYRSANLEIIKNPIDNLVVFMGNSITESWSTFRPNFFQNNSFLNRGISGQTTPQMLIRFKPDVVNLKPNSVVILAGINDIAGNTGPMVISNIAENIFSMSEIAKEYGIKVYICSVLPAKDFPWSPNLDPANKVIMLNEILKDYCVKNDIVYVDYYSKMNDGEGGLKVPEYTSENDLVHPNSNGYALMESVILNAIKKDF
;
A
#
# COMPACT_ATOMS: atom_id res chain seq x y z
N MET A 1 43.73 -60.97 10.58
CA MET A 1 42.46 -60.77 9.94
C MET A 1 41.93 -59.39 10.38
N LYS A 2 42.01 -58.39 9.49
CA LYS A 2 41.54 -57.02 9.79
C LYS A 2 40.12 -56.89 9.22
N GLY A 3 39.13 -56.78 10.09
CA GLY A 3 37.73 -56.57 9.68
C GLY A 3 37.54 -55.11 9.26
N LEU A 4 37.15 -54.90 8.01
CA LEU A 4 36.81 -53.60 7.43
C LEU A 4 35.36 -53.24 7.82
N LEU A 5 35.19 -52.27 8.68
CA LEU A 5 33.88 -51.75 9.08
C LEU A 5 33.39 -50.77 8.00
N THR A 6 32.46 -51.22 7.15
CA THR A 6 31.84 -50.35 6.14
C THR A 6 30.71 -49.55 6.80
N ILE A 7 30.93 -48.27 7.02
CA ILE A 7 29.87 -47.32 7.48
C ILE A 7 29.06 -46.92 6.25
N ILE A 8 27.82 -47.44 6.16
CA ILE A 8 26.85 -47.00 5.14
C ILE A 8 26.25 -45.68 5.64
N PHE A 9 26.62 -44.55 5.00
CA PHE A 9 25.95 -43.29 5.18
C PHE A 9 24.62 -43.30 4.43
N MET A 10 23.52 -43.50 5.16
CA MET A 10 22.17 -43.39 4.62
C MET A 10 21.83 -41.90 4.51
N LEU A 11 21.99 -41.32 3.31
CA LEU A 11 21.51 -40.02 2.99
C LEU A 11 19.97 -40.02 3.01
N MET A 12 19.38 -39.59 4.11
CA MET A 12 17.96 -39.24 4.15
C MET A 12 17.76 -37.95 3.34
N PHE A 13 17.25 -38.10 2.14
CA PHE A 13 16.66 -36.96 1.42
C PHE A 13 15.36 -36.55 2.13
N PHE A 14 15.43 -35.56 2.96
CA PHE A 14 14.22 -34.85 3.39
C PHE A 14 13.67 -34.12 2.18
N ASN A 15 12.59 -34.63 1.58
CA ASN A 15 11.73 -33.85 0.73
C ASN A 15 11.06 -32.81 1.63
N ILE A 16 11.67 -31.62 1.75
CA ILE A 16 11.04 -30.45 2.31
C ILE A 16 10.07 -29.94 1.22
N ASN A 17 8.89 -30.54 1.15
CA ASN A 17 7.75 -29.83 0.57
C ASN A 17 7.44 -28.68 1.52
N SER A 18 8.11 -27.55 1.36
CA SER A 18 7.72 -26.33 2.04
C SER A 18 6.36 -25.92 1.48
N GLN A 19 5.32 -26.25 2.22
CA GLN A 19 4.01 -25.70 1.99
C GLN A 19 4.16 -24.18 2.22
N VAL A 20 4.03 -23.40 1.14
CA VAL A 20 4.13 -21.94 1.24
C VAL A 20 2.80 -21.46 1.82
N ASP A 21 2.81 -21.13 3.09
CA ASP A 21 1.64 -20.57 3.77
C ASP A 21 1.50 -19.09 3.40
N PHE A 22 0.41 -18.78 2.70
CA PHE A 22 0.05 -17.39 2.42
C PHE A 22 -0.59 -16.76 3.65
N ILE A 23 -0.21 -15.52 3.91
CA ILE A 23 -0.79 -14.69 4.96
C ILE A 23 -1.60 -13.54 4.35
N GLU A 24 -2.52 -12.99 5.12
CA GLU A 24 -3.17 -11.76 4.72
C GLU A 24 -2.13 -10.65 4.46
N GLY A 25 -2.40 -9.81 3.45
CA GLY A 25 -1.42 -8.82 3.03
C GLY A 25 -0.50 -9.26 1.89
N GLY A 26 -0.78 -10.41 1.26
CA GLY A 26 -0.14 -10.86 0.02
C GLY A 26 1.29 -11.38 0.18
N GLY A 27 1.79 -11.55 1.42
CA GLY A 27 3.09 -12.15 1.70
C GLY A 27 3.00 -13.65 1.99
N THR A 28 4.14 -14.24 2.30
CA THR A 28 4.29 -15.59 2.83
C THR A 28 5.01 -15.54 4.18
N LEU A 29 5.10 -16.64 4.92
CA LEU A 29 5.87 -16.69 6.17
C LEU A 29 7.35 -16.34 5.95
N ASP A 30 7.90 -16.68 4.77
CA ASP A 30 9.31 -16.38 4.42
C ASP A 30 9.48 -14.99 3.82
N ASP A 31 8.42 -14.39 3.27
CA ASP A 31 8.41 -13.03 2.68
C ASP A 31 7.13 -12.28 3.10
N TRP A 32 7.04 -11.96 4.38
CA TRP A 32 5.86 -11.35 4.98
C TRP A 32 5.44 -10.04 4.32
N ALA A 33 6.40 -9.24 3.88
CA ALA A 33 6.15 -7.98 3.19
C ALA A 33 5.99 -8.13 1.66
N ASN A 34 6.07 -9.37 1.13
CA ASN A 34 6.00 -9.67 -0.30
C ASN A 34 7.02 -8.87 -1.13
N LEU A 35 8.28 -8.85 -0.69
CA LEU A 35 9.39 -8.16 -1.34
C LEU A 35 9.68 -8.73 -2.74
N ALA A 36 9.29 -9.97 -2.99
CA ALA A 36 9.48 -10.64 -4.27
C ALA A 36 8.59 -10.05 -5.38
N LYS A 37 7.40 -9.51 -5.03
CA LYS A 37 6.36 -9.11 -6.00
C LYS A 37 6.86 -8.16 -7.08
N TYR A 38 7.56 -7.11 -6.69
CA TYR A 38 8.02 -6.08 -7.63
C TYR A 38 9.51 -6.16 -7.94
N ARG A 39 10.25 -7.15 -7.42
CA ARG A 39 11.71 -7.25 -7.55
C ARG A 39 12.19 -7.15 -9.00
N SER A 40 11.65 -7.95 -9.90
CA SER A 40 12.04 -7.92 -11.32
C SER A 40 11.74 -6.57 -11.99
N ALA A 41 10.54 -6.05 -11.77
CA ALA A 41 10.12 -4.77 -12.33
C ALA A 41 10.98 -3.60 -11.78
N ASN A 42 11.32 -3.65 -10.50
CA ASN A 42 12.19 -2.66 -9.87
C ASN A 42 13.60 -2.67 -10.49
N LEU A 43 14.16 -3.86 -10.74
CA LEU A 43 15.48 -4.00 -11.38
C LEU A 43 15.47 -3.41 -12.80
N GLU A 44 14.41 -3.56 -13.56
CA GLU A 44 14.31 -2.95 -14.89
C GLU A 44 14.26 -1.42 -14.83
N ILE A 45 13.53 -0.85 -13.87
CA ILE A 45 13.48 0.61 -13.67
C ILE A 45 14.83 1.15 -13.21
N ILE A 46 15.53 0.43 -12.33
CA ILE A 46 16.88 0.83 -11.89
C ILE A 46 17.88 0.85 -13.05
N LYS A 47 17.77 -0.10 -13.99
CA LYS A 47 18.60 -0.12 -15.21
C LYS A 47 18.20 0.95 -16.22
N ASN A 48 16.92 1.23 -16.33
CA ASN A 48 16.31 2.15 -17.28
C ASN A 48 15.46 3.19 -16.52
N PRO A 49 16.09 4.21 -15.90
CA PRO A 49 15.36 5.19 -15.10
C PRO A 49 14.29 5.92 -15.89
N ILE A 50 13.19 6.22 -15.22
CA ILE A 50 12.06 6.96 -15.79
C ILE A 50 12.13 8.40 -15.29
N ASP A 51 12.14 9.37 -16.21
CA ASP A 51 12.13 10.78 -15.87
C ASP A 51 10.78 11.18 -15.24
N ASN A 52 10.83 12.06 -14.25
CA ASN A 52 9.67 12.56 -13.51
C ASN A 52 8.79 11.45 -12.91
N LEU A 53 9.42 10.36 -12.48
CA LEU A 53 8.73 9.20 -11.91
C LEU A 53 7.96 9.56 -10.64
N VAL A 54 6.68 9.18 -10.59
CA VAL A 54 5.83 9.21 -9.40
C VAL A 54 5.44 7.79 -9.01
N VAL A 55 5.80 7.38 -7.79
CA VAL A 55 5.45 6.05 -7.28
C VAL A 55 4.18 6.14 -6.43
N PHE A 56 3.19 5.31 -6.73
CA PHE A 56 1.96 5.15 -5.95
C PHE A 56 2.12 3.94 -5.02
N MET A 57 2.40 4.21 -3.76
CA MET A 57 2.59 3.21 -2.70
C MET A 57 1.28 2.98 -1.96
N GLY A 58 0.83 1.71 -1.87
CA GLY A 58 -0.43 1.41 -1.20
C GLY A 58 -0.79 -0.08 -1.15
N ASN A 59 -2.07 -0.34 -0.92
CA ASN A 59 -2.66 -1.68 -0.79
C ASN A 59 -3.50 -2.08 -2.02
N SER A 60 -4.59 -2.86 -1.82
CA SER A 60 -5.53 -3.28 -2.87
C SER A 60 -6.16 -2.10 -3.61
N ILE A 61 -6.47 -1.01 -2.93
CA ILE A 61 -7.03 0.18 -3.56
C ILE A 61 -6.05 0.74 -4.60
N THR A 62 -4.76 0.80 -4.28
CA THR A 62 -3.73 1.22 -5.23
C THR A 62 -3.50 0.17 -6.30
N GLU A 63 -3.40 -1.11 -5.95
CA GLU A 63 -3.16 -2.20 -6.90
C GLU A 63 -4.24 -2.27 -7.98
N SER A 64 -5.50 -2.28 -7.56
CA SER A 64 -6.67 -2.40 -8.46
C SER A 64 -6.87 -1.18 -9.35
N TRP A 65 -6.32 -0.02 -8.99
CA TRP A 65 -6.40 1.19 -9.81
C TRP A 65 -5.89 0.96 -11.23
N SER A 66 -4.78 0.23 -11.39
CA SER A 66 -4.25 -0.11 -12.72
C SER A 66 -5.19 -1.01 -13.54
N THR A 67 -6.04 -1.80 -12.89
CA THR A 67 -7.04 -2.64 -13.56
C THR A 67 -8.24 -1.82 -14.03
N PHE A 68 -8.76 -0.95 -13.17
CA PHE A 68 -9.92 -0.13 -13.51
C PHE A 68 -9.59 1.04 -14.44
N ARG A 69 -8.37 1.58 -14.35
CA ARG A 69 -7.92 2.78 -15.06
C ARG A 69 -6.48 2.63 -15.59
N PRO A 70 -6.21 1.68 -16.49
CA PRO A 70 -4.85 1.39 -16.96
C PRO A 70 -4.16 2.59 -17.60
N ASN A 71 -4.90 3.43 -18.35
CA ASN A 71 -4.37 4.60 -19.03
C ASN A 71 -3.80 5.66 -18.06
N PHE A 72 -4.27 5.69 -16.81
CA PHE A 72 -3.75 6.62 -15.81
C PHE A 72 -2.26 6.38 -15.52
N PHE A 73 -1.85 5.12 -15.45
CA PHE A 73 -0.45 4.76 -15.24
C PHE A 73 0.34 4.72 -16.55
N GLN A 74 -0.26 4.22 -17.64
CA GLN A 74 0.42 4.05 -18.94
C GLN A 74 0.75 5.38 -19.62
N ASN A 75 -0.10 6.40 -19.47
CA ASN A 75 0.03 7.69 -20.16
C ASN A 75 0.83 8.72 -19.33
N ASN A 76 1.30 8.35 -18.16
CA ASN A 76 2.07 9.20 -17.25
C ASN A 76 3.31 8.46 -16.78
N SER A 77 4.30 9.18 -16.27
CA SER A 77 5.44 8.60 -15.57
C SER A 77 5.05 8.12 -14.17
N PHE A 78 3.96 7.35 -14.08
CA PHE A 78 3.40 6.86 -12.82
C PHE A 78 3.63 5.37 -12.66
N LEU A 79 4.00 4.95 -11.47
CA LEU A 79 4.31 3.56 -11.16
C LEU A 79 3.45 3.06 -10.00
N ASN A 80 2.65 2.03 -10.26
CA ASN A 80 1.83 1.39 -9.24
C ASN A 80 2.69 0.42 -8.40
N ARG A 81 2.67 0.60 -7.09
CA ARG A 81 3.29 -0.27 -6.07
C ARG A 81 2.28 -0.64 -4.99
N GLY A 82 1.04 -0.94 -5.41
CA GLY A 82 -0.01 -1.48 -4.56
C GLY A 82 0.17 -2.98 -4.34
N ILE A 83 -0.13 -3.47 -3.13
CA ILE A 83 -0.23 -4.90 -2.82
C ILE A 83 -1.47 -5.13 -1.97
N SER A 84 -2.39 -5.94 -2.49
CA SER A 84 -3.67 -6.24 -1.82
C SER A 84 -3.47 -6.79 -0.41
N GLY A 85 -4.34 -6.37 0.50
CA GLY A 85 -4.36 -6.81 1.90
C GLY A 85 -3.27 -6.22 2.79
N GLN A 86 -2.25 -5.55 2.24
CA GLN A 86 -1.13 -5.05 3.04
C GLN A 86 -1.50 -3.95 4.02
N THR A 87 -0.86 -4.04 5.19
CA THR A 87 -0.87 -3.07 6.28
C THR A 87 0.38 -2.18 6.25
N THR A 88 0.35 -1.10 7.02
CA THR A 88 1.44 -0.12 7.04
C THR A 88 2.81 -0.68 7.44
N PRO A 89 2.96 -1.65 8.38
CA PRO A 89 4.25 -2.29 8.66
C PRO A 89 4.84 -3.02 7.45
N GLN A 90 4.01 -3.74 6.69
CA GLN A 90 4.48 -4.43 5.48
C GLN A 90 4.93 -3.43 4.41
N MET A 91 4.18 -2.33 4.24
CA MET A 91 4.56 -1.25 3.32
C MET A 91 5.87 -0.59 3.73
N LEU A 92 6.08 -0.35 5.03
CA LEU A 92 7.32 0.24 5.56
C LEU A 92 8.54 -0.65 5.27
N ILE A 93 8.42 -1.97 5.45
CA ILE A 93 9.50 -2.92 5.14
C ILE A 93 9.91 -2.86 3.65
N ARG A 94 8.92 -2.81 2.74
CA ARG A 94 9.18 -2.75 1.30
C ARG A 94 9.37 -1.34 0.73
N PHE A 95 9.28 -0.31 1.55
CA PHE A 95 9.36 1.07 1.08
C PHE A 95 10.68 1.39 0.37
N LYS A 96 11.80 0.91 0.94
CA LYS A 96 13.10 1.14 0.32
C LYS A 96 13.26 0.46 -1.04
N PRO A 97 13.01 -0.85 -1.22
CA PRO A 97 13.13 -1.49 -2.54
C PRO A 97 12.10 -1.02 -3.56
N ASP A 98 10.86 -0.69 -3.15
CA ASP A 98 9.77 -0.39 -4.06
C ASP A 98 9.60 1.11 -4.36
N VAL A 99 10.24 1.99 -3.57
CA VAL A 99 10.17 3.44 -3.74
C VAL A 99 11.58 4.03 -3.82
N VAL A 100 12.33 4.02 -2.73
CA VAL A 100 13.58 4.79 -2.59
C VAL A 100 14.63 4.39 -3.64
N ASN A 101 14.83 3.09 -3.85
CA ASN A 101 15.82 2.58 -4.80
C ASN A 101 15.49 2.90 -6.26
N LEU A 102 14.24 3.26 -6.57
CA LEU A 102 13.79 3.68 -7.90
C LEU A 102 14.09 5.15 -8.18
N LYS A 103 14.49 5.92 -7.15
CA LYS A 103 14.81 7.35 -7.21
C LYS A 103 13.72 8.18 -7.88
N PRO A 104 12.45 8.07 -7.45
CA PRO A 104 11.37 8.84 -8.04
C PRO A 104 11.48 10.32 -7.65
N ASN A 105 10.82 11.18 -8.44
CA ASN A 105 10.64 12.59 -8.07
C ASN A 105 9.68 12.72 -6.89
N SER A 106 8.65 11.86 -6.83
CA SER A 106 7.69 11.89 -5.75
C SER A 106 7.05 10.53 -5.45
N VAL A 107 6.48 10.43 -4.26
CA VAL A 107 5.70 9.28 -3.81
C VAL A 107 4.33 9.69 -3.32
N VAL A 108 3.30 8.97 -3.73
CA VAL A 108 1.91 9.09 -3.25
C VAL A 108 1.65 7.91 -2.33
N ILE A 109 1.33 8.16 -1.05
CA ILE A 109 1.12 7.13 -0.03
C ILE A 109 -0.36 7.08 0.32
N LEU A 110 -1.01 5.94 0.06
CA LEU A 110 -2.39 5.63 0.46
C LEU A 110 -2.40 4.35 1.27
N ALA A 111 -2.53 4.46 2.60
CA ALA A 111 -2.36 3.35 3.53
C ALA A 111 -3.21 3.52 4.80
N GLY A 112 -3.47 2.43 5.53
CA GLY A 112 -4.08 2.43 6.85
C GLY A 112 -5.43 1.70 6.95
N ILE A 113 -6.16 1.50 5.85
CA ILE A 113 -7.48 0.86 5.91
C ILE A 113 -7.39 -0.61 6.35
N ASN A 114 -6.39 -1.36 5.88
CA ASN A 114 -6.19 -2.76 6.24
C ASN A 114 -5.67 -2.93 7.68
N ASP A 115 -4.96 -1.94 8.20
CA ASP A 115 -4.57 -1.87 9.62
C ASP A 115 -5.81 -1.71 10.50
N ILE A 116 -6.74 -0.83 10.11
CA ILE A 116 -8.03 -0.64 10.79
C ILE A 116 -8.88 -1.92 10.71
N ALA A 117 -8.82 -2.64 9.58
CA ALA A 117 -9.49 -3.93 9.40
C ALA A 117 -8.83 -5.08 10.19
N GLY A 118 -7.60 -4.88 10.70
CA GLY A 118 -6.88 -5.86 11.51
C GLY A 118 -6.23 -6.99 10.71
N ASN A 119 -5.92 -6.77 9.42
CA ASN A 119 -5.40 -7.81 8.51
C ASN A 119 -4.11 -8.48 9.01
N THR A 120 -3.29 -7.80 9.79
CA THR A 120 -2.08 -8.37 10.42
C THR A 120 -2.14 -8.31 11.94
N GLY A 121 -3.35 -8.31 12.49
CA GLY A 121 -3.62 -8.18 13.92
C GLY A 121 -4.02 -6.77 14.33
N PRO A 122 -4.50 -6.60 15.57
CA PRO A 122 -4.96 -5.30 16.08
C PRO A 122 -3.83 -4.26 16.11
N MET A 123 -4.11 -3.05 15.63
CA MET A 123 -3.18 -1.94 15.68
C MET A 123 -3.88 -0.66 16.16
N VAL A 124 -3.24 0.10 17.03
CA VAL A 124 -3.74 1.40 17.47
C VAL A 124 -3.50 2.46 16.39
N ILE A 125 -4.40 3.42 16.29
CA ILE A 125 -4.40 4.43 15.21
C ILE A 125 -3.08 5.23 15.17
N SER A 126 -2.50 5.56 16.33
CA SER A 126 -1.21 6.25 16.37
C SER A 126 -0.08 5.46 15.71
N ASN A 127 -0.03 4.14 15.90
CA ASN A 127 1.02 3.31 15.29
C ASN A 127 0.85 3.18 13.77
N ILE A 128 -0.41 3.21 13.28
CA ILE A 128 -0.68 3.27 11.84
C ILE A 128 -0.12 4.58 11.26
N ALA A 129 -0.39 5.70 11.93
CA ALA A 129 0.12 7.01 11.55
C ALA A 129 1.66 7.05 11.58
N GLU A 130 2.30 6.54 12.63
CA GLU A 130 3.75 6.50 12.77
C GLU A 130 4.45 5.70 11.66
N ASN A 131 3.86 4.60 11.19
CA ASN A 131 4.39 3.88 10.02
C ASN A 131 4.33 4.72 8.74
N ILE A 132 3.25 5.50 8.55
CA ILE A 132 3.10 6.40 7.40
C ILE A 132 4.09 7.57 7.53
N PHE A 133 4.27 8.12 8.72
CA PHE A 133 5.26 9.16 9.00
C PHE A 133 6.69 8.69 8.72
N SER A 134 7.03 7.49 9.18
CA SER A 134 8.34 6.87 8.90
C SER A 134 8.60 6.73 7.40
N MET A 135 7.61 6.28 6.61
CA MET A 135 7.75 6.22 5.14
C MET A 135 7.97 7.63 4.55
N SER A 136 7.26 8.63 5.05
CA SER A 136 7.40 10.03 4.63
C SER A 136 8.78 10.59 4.96
N GLU A 137 9.27 10.37 6.17
CA GLU A 137 10.59 10.82 6.63
C GLU A 137 11.71 10.16 5.83
N ILE A 138 11.61 8.85 5.58
CA ILE A 138 12.55 8.14 4.69
C ILE A 138 12.54 8.79 3.30
N ALA A 139 11.37 9.04 2.71
CA ALA A 139 11.28 9.67 1.39
C ALA A 139 11.94 11.05 1.36
N LYS A 140 11.67 11.89 2.36
CA LYS A 140 12.24 13.25 2.48
C LYS A 140 13.77 13.22 2.62
N GLU A 141 14.33 12.28 3.37
CA GLU A 141 15.77 12.11 3.52
C GLU A 141 16.47 11.81 2.18
N TYR A 142 15.76 11.13 1.26
CA TYR A 142 16.24 10.86 -0.09
C TYR A 142 15.85 11.92 -1.13
N GLY A 143 15.34 13.06 -0.70
CA GLY A 143 14.92 14.16 -1.60
C GLY A 143 13.66 13.85 -2.43
N ILE A 144 12.87 12.86 -2.02
CA ILE A 144 11.65 12.45 -2.71
C ILE A 144 10.47 13.27 -2.15
N LYS A 145 9.74 13.97 -3.02
CA LYS A 145 8.54 14.71 -2.61
C LYS A 145 7.42 13.76 -2.18
N VAL A 146 6.72 14.11 -1.11
CA VAL A 146 5.71 13.24 -0.50
C VAL A 146 4.31 13.83 -0.65
N TYR A 147 3.37 12.96 -1.06
CA TYR A 147 1.92 13.19 -1.01
C TYR A 147 1.31 12.13 -0.09
N ILE A 148 0.69 12.54 1.02
CA ILE A 148 -0.03 11.65 1.91
C ILE A 148 -1.53 11.80 1.60
N CYS A 149 -2.17 10.67 1.24
CA CYS A 149 -3.58 10.63 0.96
C CYS A 149 -4.39 10.37 2.23
N SER A 150 -5.58 10.97 2.31
CA SER A 150 -6.57 10.51 3.27
C SER A 150 -6.93 9.05 2.99
N VAL A 151 -7.13 8.27 4.04
CA VAL A 151 -7.80 6.97 3.95
C VAL A 151 -9.21 7.19 3.45
N LEU A 152 -9.68 6.35 2.53
CA LEU A 152 -11.02 6.47 1.95
C LEU A 152 -12.10 6.21 3.01
N PRO A 153 -13.32 6.76 2.85
CA PRO A 153 -14.43 6.46 3.72
C PRO A 153 -14.72 4.96 3.75
N ALA A 154 -14.95 4.40 4.94
CA ALA A 154 -15.41 3.03 5.11
C ALA A 154 -16.21 2.93 6.40
N LYS A 155 -17.47 2.50 6.32
CA LYS A 155 -18.32 2.33 7.49
C LYS A 155 -18.51 0.88 7.92
N ASP A 156 -18.09 -0.07 7.09
CA ASP A 156 -18.03 -1.49 7.42
C ASP A 156 -17.00 -2.21 6.55
N PHE A 157 -16.61 -3.38 6.98
CA PHE A 157 -15.79 -4.32 6.23
C PHE A 157 -16.57 -5.61 6.03
N PRO A 158 -17.03 -5.95 4.81
CA PRO A 158 -17.80 -7.17 4.57
C PRO A 158 -17.08 -8.45 5.02
N TRP A 159 -15.76 -8.46 5.00
CA TRP A 159 -14.92 -9.59 5.45
C TRP A 159 -14.57 -9.59 6.94
N SER A 160 -14.78 -8.46 7.65
CA SER A 160 -14.46 -8.29 9.07
C SER A 160 -15.47 -7.34 9.72
N PRO A 161 -16.72 -7.76 9.90
CA PRO A 161 -17.82 -6.90 10.36
C PRO A 161 -17.64 -6.48 11.84
N ASN A 162 -18.35 -5.44 12.24
CA ASN A 162 -18.42 -4.92 13.62
C ASN A 162 -17.13 -4.24 14.14
N LEU A 163 -16.26 -3.78 13.26
CA LEU A 163 -15.05 -3.05 13.65
C LEU A 163 -15.26 -1.53 13.79
N ASP A 164 -16.43 -1.01 13.38
CA ASP A 164 -16.75 0.43 13.37
C ASP A 164 -15.60 1.28 12.76
N PRO A 165 -15.28 1.08 11.46
CA PRO A 165 -14.12 1.73 10.86
C PRO A 165 -14.29 3.24 10.66
N ALA A 166 -15.53 3.75 10.53
CA ALA A 166 -15.79 5.13 10.17
C ALA A 166 -15.08 6.13 11.11
N ASN A 167 -15.25 5.99 12.42
CA ASN A 167 -14.59 6.85 13.40
C ASN A 167 -13.07 6.70 13.38
N LYS A 168 -12.57 5.47 13.22
CA LYS A 168 -11.12 5.20 13.15
C LYS A 168 -10.49 5.84 11.91
N VAL A 169 -11.17 5.80 10.76
CA VAL A 169 -10.75 6.47 9.52
C VAL A 169 -10.69 7.99 9.72
N ILE A 170 -11.72 8.57 10.33
CA ILE A 170 -11.74 10.01 10.64
C ILE A 170 -10.56 10.38 11.55
N MET A 171 -10.36 9.67 12.64
CA MET A 171 -9.25 9.92 13.58
C MET A 171 -7.88 9.81 12.89
N LEU A 172 -7.67 8.79 12.06
CA LEU A 172 -6.42 8.63 11.32
C LEU A 172 -6.23 9.78 10.33
N ASN A 173 -7.26 10.17 9.60
CA ASN A 173 -7.20 11.26 8.63
C ASN A 173 -6.90 12.62 9.28
N GLU A 174 -7.42 12.89 10.46
CA GLU A 174 -7.08 14.09 11.25
C GLU A 174 -5.59 14.10 11.62
N ILE A 175 -5.07 13.00 12.14
CA ILE A 175 -3.64 12.86 12.51
C ILE A 175 -2.75 13.05 11.27
N LEU A 176 -3.09 12.41 10.13
CA LEU A 176 -2.33 12.54 8.89
C LEU A 176 -2.34 13.97 8.35
N LYS A 177 -3.50 14.62 8.40
CA LYS A 177 -3.65 16.03 7.95
C LYS A 177 -2.81 16.98 8.80
N ASP A 178 -2.87 16.82 10.11
CA ASP A 178 -2.08 17.63 11.05
C ASP A 178 -0.58 17.44 10.84
N TYR A 179 -0.14 16.21 10.63
CA TYR A 179 1.26 15.91 10.30
C TYR A 179 1.68 16.58 9.00
N CYS A 180 0.85 16.52 7.97
CA CYS A 180 1.13 17.14 6.68
C CYS A 180 1.32 18.67 6.82
N VAL A 181 0.43 19.34 7.56
CA VAL A 181 0.53 20.77 7.82
C VAL A 181 1.81 21.14 8.57
N LYS A 182 2.17 20.37 9.62
CA LYS A 182 3.37 20.62 10.43
C LYS A 182 4.68 20.41 9.68
N ASN A 183 4.68 19.54 8.67
CA ASN A 183 5.88 19.11 7.96
C ASN A 183 5.99 19.61 6.52
N ASP A 184 5.09 20.52 6.09
CA ASP A 184 5.01 21.05 4.72
C ASP A 184 4.90 19.92 3.67
N ILE A 185 3.97 18.98 3.92
CA ILE A 185 3.66 17.85 3.05
C ILE A 185 2.29 18.05 2.43
N VAL A 186 2.12 17.69 1.18
CA VAL A 186 0.83 17.79 0.50
C VAL A 186 -0.13 16.72 1.00
N TYR A 187 -1.23 17.12 1.65
CA TYR A 187 -2.33 16.25 2.01
C TYR A 187 -3.33 16.15 0.86
N VAL A 188 -3.58 14.92 0.39
CA VAL A 188 -4.50 14.64 -0.72
C VAL A 188 -5.83 14.15 -0.17
N ASP A 189 -6.84 15.01 -0.18
CA ASP A 189 -8.14 14.77 0.45
C ASP A 189 -9.11 14.03 -0.50
N TYR A 190 -9.04 12.72 -0.51
CA TYR A 190 -10.05 11.86 -1.14
C TYR A 190 -11.29 11.72 -0.27
N TYR A 191 -11.11 11.66 1.06
CA TYR A 191 -12.18 11.38 2.01
C TYR A 191 -13.37 12.34 1.84
N SER A 192 -13.12 13.64 1.86
CA SER A 192 -14.18 14.65 1.77
C SER A 192 -14.97 14.61 0.46
N LYS A 193 -14.36 14.09 -0.61
CA LYS A 193 -14.97 14.00 -1.95
C LYS A 193 -15.80 12.75 -2.15
N MET A 194 -15.47 11.68 -1.41
CA MET A 194 -16.02 10.33 -1.63
C MET A 194 -17.00 9.91 -0.53
N ASN A 195 -17.06 10.65 0.59
CA ASN A 195 -17.88 10.35 1.76
C ASN A 195 -19.39 10.53 1.45
N ASP A 196 -20.20 9.56 1.86
CA ASP A 196 -21.67 9.56 1.76
C ASP A 196 -22.37 10.47 2.80
N GLY A 197 -21.61 11.04 3.74
CA GLY A 197 -22.11 11.83 4.87
C GLY A 197 -22.27 11.02 6.17
N GLU A 198 -22.15 9.68 6.10
CA GLU A 198 -22.24 8.76 7.23
C GLU A 198 -20.90 7.99 7.47
N GLY A 199 -19.83 8.38 6.80
CA GLY A 199 -18.49 7.80 6.94
C GLY A 199 -18.19 6.65 5.97
N GLY A 200 -19.10 6.31 5.06
CA GLY A 200 -18.90 5.32 4.00
C GLY A 200 -18.59 5.95 2.63
N LEU A 201 -18.13 5.12 1.69
CA LEU A 201 -18.08 5.48 0.28
C LEU A 201 -19.52 5.59 -0.28
N LYS A 202 -19.76 6.56 -1.16
CA LYS A 202 -21.04 6.70 -1.84
C LYS A 202 -21.35 5.49 -2.72
N VAL A 203 -22.46 4.81 -2.41
CA VAL A 203 -23.00 3.67 -3.16
C VAL A 203 -24.18 4.14 -4.00
N PRO A 204 -24.32 3.73 -5.25
CA PRO A 204 -23.38 2.97 -6.10
C PRO A 204 -22.36 3.85 -6.81
N GLU A 205 -22.26 5.14 -6.48
CA GLU A 205 -21.50 6.14 -7.23
C GLU A 205 -20.01 5.79 -7.29
N TYR A 206 -19.38 5.47 -6.12
CA TYR A 206 -17.95 5.25 -6.03
C TYR A 206 -17.56 3.85 -5.60
N THR A 207 -18.48 3.03 -5.11
CA THR A 207 -18.25 1.63 -4.74
C THR A 207 -19.52 0.81 -5.01
N SER A 208 -19.50 -0.50 -4.73
CA SER A 208 -20.68 -1.37 -4.82
C SER A 208 -21.24 -1.71 -3.44
N GLU A 209 -22.51 -2.11 -3.39
CA GLU A 209 -23.19 -2.57 -2.16
C GLU A 209 -22.54 -3.79 -1.51
N ASN A 210 -21.78 -4.57 -2.30
CA ASN A 210 -21.15 -5.79 -1.83
C ASN A 210 -19.69 -5.59 -1.39
N ASP A 211 -19.10 -4.41 -1.66
CA ASP A 211 -17.67 -4.15 -1.35
C ASP A 211 -17.52 -3.10 -0.23
N LEU A 212 -18.10 -1.92 -0.38
CA LEU A 212 -18.10 -0.81 0.57
C LEU A 212 -16.72 -0.15 0.84
N VAL A 213 -15.63 -0.69 0.28
CA VAL A 213 -14.25 -0.25 0.56
C VAL A 213 -13.47 0.08 -0.70
N HIS A 214 -13.58 -0.76 -1.74
CA HIS A 214 -12.81 -0.54 -2.97
C HIS A 214 -13.59 0.35 -3.95
N PRO A 215 -12.91 1.37 -4.52
CA PRO A 215 -13.53 2.22 -5.53
C PRO A 215 -13.88 1.42 -6.80
N ASN A 216 -15.01 1.75 -7.40
CA ASN A 216 -15.32 1.37 -8.77
C ASN A 216 -14.64 2.33 -9.76
N SER A 217 -14.88 2.16 -11.07
CA SER A 217 -14.25 3.01 -12.11
C SER A 217 -14.51 4.51 -11.92
N ASN A 218 -15.71 4.90 -11.43
CA ASN A 218 -16.03 6.30 -11.16
C ASN A 218 -15.28 6.84 -9.93
N GLY A 219 -15.16 6.01 -8.87
CA GLY A 219 -14.37 6.34 -7.69
C GLY A 219 -12.90 6.59 -8.06
N TYR A 220 -12.30 5.70 -8.87
CA TYR A 220 -10.94 5.92 -9.37
C TYR A 220 -10.82 7.14 -10.27
N ALA A 221 -11.81 7.43 -11.12
CA ALA A 221 -11.78 8.66 -11.94
C ALA A 221 -11.77 9.94 -11.10
N LEU A 222 -12.51 9.95 -9.98
CA LEU A 222 -12.46 11.05 -9.02
C LEU A 222 -11.08 11.14 -8.35
N MET A 223 -10.53 10.01 -7.90
CA MET A 223 -9.19 9.96 -7.29
C MET A 223 -8.12 10.49 -8.25
N GLU A 224 -8.17 10.15 -9.55
CA GLU A 224 -7.29 10.70 -10.58
C GLU A 224 -7.37 12.22 -10.65
N SER A 225 -8.58 12.77 -10.70
CA SER A 225 -8.78 14.22 -10.75
C SER A 225 -8.16 14.91 -9.54
N VAL A 226 -8.35 14.36 -8.34
CA VAL A 226 -7.85 14.95 -7.09
C VAL A 226 -6.32 14.91 -7.03
N ILE A 227 -5.70 13.75 -7.33
CA ILE A 227 -4.24 13.63 -7.25
C ILE A 227 -3.53 14.41 -8.35
N LEU A 228 -4.06 14.43 -9.57
CA LEU A 228 -3.49 15.23 -10.66
C LEU A 228 -3.53 16.73 -10.34
N ASN A 229 -4.59 17.21 -9.70
CA ASN A 229 -4.67 18.59 -9.26
C ASN A 229 -3.66 18.92 -8.14
N ALA A 230 -3.36 17.95 -7.26
CA ALA A 230 -2.33 18.10 -6.25
C ALA A 230 -0.93 18.14 -6.87
N ILE A 231 -0.62 17.21 -7.77
CA ILE A 231 0.68 17.12 -8.46
C ILE A 231 0.92 18.37 -9.34
N LYS A 232 -0.08 18.83 -10.12
CA LYS A 232 0.07 19.96 -11.04
C LYS A 232 0.28 21.32 -10.36
N LYS A 233 -0.14 21.48 -9.11
CA LYS A 233 0.10 22.73 -8.36
C LYS A 233 1.56 22.92 -7.98
N ASP A 234 2.35 21.87 -8.14
CA ASP A 234 3.75 21.80 -7.72
C ASP A 234 4.74 21.90 -8.89
N PHE A 235 4.22 21.97 -10.11
CA PHE A 235 4.95 22.25 -11.35
C PHE A 235 4.43 23.55 -11.97
#